data_82a6f6ce06756c2c8e9edd4f3b7d973b
#
_entry.id   82a6f6ce06756c2c8e9edd4f3b7d973b
#
_cell.length_a   1.000
_cell.length_b   1.000
_cell.length_c   1.000
_cell.angle_alpha   90.00
_cell.angle_beta   90.00
_cell.angle_gamma   90.00
#
_symmetry.space_group_name_H-M   'P 1'
#
loop_
_entity.id
_entity.type
_entity.pdbx_description
1 polymer ?
#
loop_
_entity_poly.entity_id
_entity_poly.type
_entity_poly.pdbx_seq_one_letter_code
_entity_poly.pdbx_strand_id
1 'polypeptide(L)'
;MTDALSHAQKESLFRDGYIVLKKAVSDDLVDSALNRIKSAKKGEYIGPDEAMTNLINASTITPILHDAMGQFDPPNTCQIGILKKSKPGDHFNNLGYKDRDQPYYGASIHMDGSITISAPQEIQRGTPDEVYANHFASGPKGNLGRSPEVMGHNMVPMFEDPAMTLSLGSFTAFAFVCLNDQTKPGCGQTSLLTGAHHSMEKFFQWQRSVNDCLGPEGPGWPRLDYNVPNRCGMVYIPPTVQESFCDETSESTPDGRKWARPDQILMEPGDACITLYHIPHSGSRNENGSESRKNIIFRIRNKKRQPNIQVNGVSDHPDRGQMGEWLEFEDGNDPWERSKNAMCNMWDEWDGMQDIVQAHQGNPSS
;
A
#
# COMPACT_ATOMS: atom_id res chain seq x y z
N MET A 1 -17.82 -13.69 -16.76
CA MET A 1 -17.40 -13.67 -15.33
C MET A 1 -18.50 -13.00 -14.56
N THR A 2 -18.73 -13.38 -13.33
CA THR A 2 -19.74 -12.74 -12.46
C THR A 2 -19.16 -11.39 -11.99
N ASP A 3 -20.01 -10.38 -11.91
CA ASP A 3 -19.63 -9.02 -11.45
C ASP A 3 -19.52 -8.93 -9.91
N ALA A 4 -19.47 -10.07 -9.22
CA ALA A 4 -19.42 -10.18 -7.77
C ALA A 4 -18.54 -11.35 -7.33
N LEU A 5 -17.98 -11.27 -6.12
CA LEU A 5 -17.29 -12.39 -5.49
C LEU A 5 -18.28 -13.48 -5.06
N SER A 6 -17.94 -14.73 -5.34
CA SER A 6 -18.66 -15.86 -4.75
C SER A 6 -18.46 -15.91 -3.24
N HIS A 7 -19.33 -16.61 -2.52
CA HIS A 7 -19.17 -16.80 -1.07
C HIS A 7 -17.81 -17.37 -0.69
N ALA A 8 -17.33 -18.38 -1.42
CA ALA A 8 -16.01 -18.96 -1.18
C ALA A 8 -14.86 -17.97 -1.41
N GLN A 9 -15.01 -17.04 -2.37
CA GLN A 9 -14.03 -16.00 -2.60
C GLN A 9 -14.04 -14.93 -1.49
N LYS A 10 -15.22 -14.59 -0.98
CA LYS A 10 -15.37 -13.69 0.18
C LYS A 10 -14.74 -14.31 1.43
N GLU A 11 -14.97 -15.60 1.68
CA GLU A 11 -14.30 -16.35 2.76
C GLU A 11 -12.77 -16.34 2.61
N SER A 12 -12.25 -16.52 1.41
CA SER A 12 -10.81 -16.44 1.16
C SER A 12 -10.28 -15.02 1.40
N LEU A 13 -10.99 -13.98 0.93
CA LEU A 13 -10.60 -12.59 1.15
C LEU A 13 -10.58 -12.25 2.66
N PHE A 14 -11.57 -12.73 3.40
CA PHE A 14 -11.61 -12.54 4.85
C PHE A 14 -10.45 -13.24 5.56
N ARG A 15 -10.19 -14.51 5.22
CA ARG A 15 -9.15 -15.33 5.85
C ARG A 15 -7.74 -14.86 5.49
N ASP A 16 -7.50 -14.60 4.19
CA ASP A 16 -6.16 -14.39 3.65
C ASP A 16 -5.79 -12.90 3.52
N GLY A 17 -6.80 -12.01 3.45
CA GLY A 17 -6.64 -10.57 3.27
C GLY A 17 -6.44 -10.13 1.83
N TYR A 18 -6.49 -11.08 0.89
CA TYR A 18 -6.42 -10.83 -0.54
C TYR A 18 -7.14 -11.90 -1.35
N ILE A 19 -7.39 -11.58 -2.62
CA ILE A 19 -7.90 -12.55 -3.59
C ILE A 19 -7.29 -12.32 -4.97
N VAL A 20 -6.99 -13.42 -5.65
CA VAL A 20 -6.54 -13.39 -7.06
C VAL A 20 -7.73 -13.68 -7.98
N LEU A 21 -8.02 -12.73 -8.85
CA LEU A 21 -9.04 -12.83 -9.88
C LEU A 21 -8.36 -13.26 -11.19
N LYS A 22 -8.68 -14.46 -11.66
CA LYS A 22 -8.11 -14.99 -12.89
C LYS A 22 -8.76 -14.32 -14.11
N LYS A 23 -7.91 -13.84 -15.05
CA LYS A 23 -8.35 -13.21 -16.31
C LYS A 23 -9.39 -12.11 -16.11
N ALA A 24 -9.19 -11.31 -15.05
CA ALA A 24 -10.08 -10.18 -14.75
C ALA A 24 -9.94 -9.02 -15.74
N VAL A 25 -8.81 -8.96 -16.43
CA VAL A 25 -8.49 -7.95 -17.45
C VAL A 25 -8.30 -8.66 -18.80
N SER A 26 -8.93 -8.15 -19.85
CA SER A 26 -8.83 -8.74 -21.20
C SER A 26 -7.42 -8.58 -21.78
N ASP A 27 -7.07 -9.49 -22.70
CA ASP A 27 -5.76 -9.45 -23.37
C ASP A 27 -5.57 -8.13 -24.16
N ASP A 28 -6.64 -7.57 -24.76
CA ASP A 28 -6.57 -6.27 -25.46
C ASP A 28 -6.19 -5.11 -24.53
N LEU A 29 -6.70 -5.09 -23.31
CA LEU A 29 -6.34 -4.08 -22.31
C LEU A 29 -4.90 -4.26 -21.83
N VAL A 30 -4.47 -5.50 -21.62
CA VAL A 30 -3.08 -5.83 -21.25
C VAL A 30 -2.13 -5.40 -22.35
N ASP A 31 -2.42 -5.73 -23.60
CA ASP A 31 -1.61 -5.36 -24.76
C ASP A 31 -1.54 -3.84 -24.96
N SER A 32 -2.67 -3.14 -24.78
CA SER A 32 -2.71 -1.67 -24.82
C SER A 32 -1.76 -1.07 -23.79
N ALA A 33 -1.80 -1.54 -22.54
CA ALA A 33 -0.94 -1.08 -21.47
C ALA A 33 0.54 -1.39 -21.74
N LEU A 34 0.86 -2.60 -22.21
CA LEU A 34 2.23 -2.98 -22.57
C LEU A 34 2.79 -2.12 -23.71
N ASN A 35 1.99 -1.85 -24.73
CA ASN A 35 2.36 -0.98 -25.86
C ASN A 35 2.60 0.46 -25.37
N ARG A 36 1.79 0.95 -24.45
CA ARG A 36 1.97 2.27 -23.86
C ARG A 36 3.26 2.36 -23.02
N ILE A 37 3.53 1.37 -22.20
CA ILE A 37 4.80 1.28 -21.44
C ILE A 37 6.00 1.26 -22.39
N LYS A 38 5.92 0.49 -23.47
CA LYS A 38 7.00 0.38 -24.45
C LYS A 38 7.26 1.69 -25.20
N SER A 39 6.21 2.47 -25.50
CA SER A 39 6.30 3.75 -26.22
C SER A 39 6.65 4.94 -25.31
N ALA A 40 6.59 4.78 -23.99
CA ALA A 40 6.88 5.85 -23.04
C ALA A 40 8.33 6.31 -23.12
N LYS A 41 8.52 7.61 -23.08
CA LYS A 41 9.85 8.22 -22.97
C LYS A 41 10.40 8.04 -21.55
N LYS A 42 11.72 8.06 -21.44
CA LYS A 42 12.36 8.00 -20.12
C LYS A 42 11.90 9.18 -19.25
N GLY A 43 11.32 8.87 -18.07
CA GLY A 43 10.81 9.86 -17.14
C GLY A 43 9.41 10.38 -17.47
N GLU A 44 8.76 9.87 -18.50
CA GLU A 44 7.37 10.21 -18.81
C GLU A 44 6.43 9.57 -17.79
N TYR A 45 5.51 10.35 -17.25
CA TYR A 45 4.47 9.89 -16.34
C TYR A 45 3.23 9.48 -17.12
N ILE A 46 3.02 8.18 -17.23
CA ILE A 46 1.94 7.58 -18.00
C ILE A 46 0.83 6.99 -17.13
N GLY A 47 0.91 7.14 -15.80
CA GLY A 47 -0.09 6.63 -14.87
C GLY A 47 -1.53 7.10 -15.14
N PRO A 48 -1.76 8.37 -15.55
CA PRO A 48 -3.09 8.87 -15.89
C PRO A 48 -3.61 8.45 -17.27
N ASP A 49 -2.80 7.81 -18.09
CA ASP A 49 -3.21 7.46 -19.44
C ASP A 49 -4.34 6.42 -19.44
N GLU A 50 -5.28 6.54 -20.37
CA GLU A 50 -6.41 5.61 -20.47
C GLU A 50 -5.96 4.14 -20.62
N ALA A 51 -4.86 3.90 -21.34
CA ALA A 51 -4.30 2.57 -21.46
C ALA A 51 -3.89 1.96 -20.12
N MET A 52 -3.57 2.80 -19.11
CA MET A 52 -3.26 2.37 -17.77
C MET A 52 -4.51 2.26 -16.91
N THR A 53 -5.32 3.31 -16.87
CA THR A 53 -6.49 3.36 -15.98
C THR A 53 -7.60 2.41 -16.41
N ASN A 54 -7.72 2.08 -17.71
CA ASN A 54 -8.69 1.11 -18.22
C ASN A 54 -8.41 -0.33 -17.79
N LEU A 55 -7.19 -0.64 -17.31
CA LEU A 55 -6.91 -1.95 -16.70
C LEU A 55 -7.82 -2.23 -15.48
N ILE A 56 -8.33 -1.19 -14.83
CA ILE A 56 -9.32 -1.33 -13.76
C ILE A 56 -10.69 -0.81 -14.21
N ASN A 57 -10.76 0.39 -14.78
CA ASN A 57 -12.02 1.07 -15.07
C ASN A 57 -12.86 0.38 -16.14
N ALA A 58 -12.23 -0.33 -17.09
CA ALA A 58 -12.90 -1.06 -18.18
C ALA A 58 -12.83 -2.58 -18.02
N SER A 59 -12.48 -3.08 -16.83
CA SER A 59 -12.35 -4.51 -16.54
C SER A 59 -13.40 -5.00 -15.54
N THR A 60 -13.44 -6.31 -15.28
CA THR A 60 -14.33 -6.88 -14.27
C THR A 60 -13.91 -6.55 -12.82
N ILE A 61 -12.75 -5.94 -12.61
CA ILE A 61 -12.27 -5.55 -11.27
C ILE A 61 -13.19 -4.52 -10.63
N THR A 62 -13.61 -3.50 -11.39
CA THR A 62 -14.46 -2.42 -10.89
C THR A 62 -15.79 -2.91 -10.33
N PRO A 63 -16.64 -3.66 -11.04
CA PRO A 63 -17.89 -4.16 -10.49
C PRO A 63 -17.68 -5.12 -9.32
N ILE A 64 -16.64 -5.94 -9.34
CA ILE A 64 -16.28 -6.83 -8.20
C ILE A 64 -15.92 -6.01 -6.96
N LEU A 65 -15.14 -4.94 -7.11
CA LEU A 65 -14.81 -4.05 -6.00
C LEU A 65 -16.03 -3.29 -5.48
N HIS A 66 -16.93 -2.84 -6.36
CA HIS A 66 -18.18 -2.24 -5.92
C HIS A 66 -19.07 -3.21 -5.13
N ASP A 67 -19.10 -4.48 -5.52
CA ASP A 67 -19.82 -5.52 -4.75
C ASP A 67 -19.18 -5.79 -3.39
N ALA A 68 -17.87 -5.95 -3.35
CA ALA A 68 -17.16 -6.36 -2.13
C ALA A 68 -16.88 -5.21 -1.16
N MET A 69 -16.40 -4.08 -1.67
CA MET A 69 -15.95 -2.95 -0.87
C MET A 69 -17.01 -1.85 -0.76
N GLY A 70 -17.81 -1.65 -1.79
CA GLY A 70 -18.75 -0.54 -1.88
C GLY A 70 -18.30 0.54 -2.87
N GLN A 71 -18.88 1.72 -2.77
CA GLN A 71 -18.66 2.80 -3.74
C GLN A 71 -17.27 3.43 -3.61
N PHE A 72 -16.64 3.65 -4.75
CA PHE A 72 -15.38 4.39 -4.87
C PHE A 72 -15.38 5.21 -6.18
N ASP A 73 -14.52 6.21 -6.28
CA ASP A 73 -14.31 6.94 -7.51
C ASP A 73 -13.37 6.17 -8.44
N PRO A 74 -13.67 6.13 -9.75
CA PRO A 74 -12.79 5.47 -10.70
C PRO A 74 -11.37 6.02 -10.60
N PRO A 75 -10.35 5.15 -10.44
CA PRO A 75 -8.96 5.59 -10.42
C PRO A 75 -8.60 6.39 -11.67
N ASN A 76 -8.07 7.58 -11.47
CA ASN A 76 -7.62 8.48 -12.54
C ASN A 76 -6.11 8.39 -12.79
N THR A 77 -5.42 7.57 -12.03
CA THR A 77 -3.99 7.31 -12.16
C THR A 77 -3.62 5.97 -11.52
N CYS A 78 -2.43 5.50 -11.80
CA CYS A 78 -1.88 4.28 -11.22
C CYS A 78 -0.36 4.37 -11.03
N GLN A 79 0.17 3.46 -10.22
CA GLN A 79 1.61 3.24 -10.13
C GLN A 79 2.04 2.15 -11.09
N ILE A 80 3.08 2.43 -11.88
CA ILE A 80 3.66 1.46 -12.79
C ILE A 80 4.83 0.76 -12.11
N GLY A 81 4.57 -0.44 -11.64
CA GLY A 81 5.54 -1.24 -10.91
C GLY A 81 6.38 -2.11 -11.84
N ILE A 82 7.55 -1.63 -12.24
CA ILE A 82 8.51 -2.41 -13.04
C ILE A 82 9.67 -2.83 -12.15
N LEU A 83 9.80 -4.14 -11.94
CA LEU A 83 10.91 -4.71 -11.19
C LEU A 83 11.87 -5.41 -12.15
N LYS A 84 13.07 -4.87 -12.28
CA LYS A 84 14.11 -5.42 -13.12
C LYS A 84 14.58 -6.79 -12.64
N LYS A 85 15.20 -7.56 -13.52
CA LYS A 85 15.84 -8.82 -13.13
C LYS A 85 16.91 -8.54 -12.07
N SER A 86 16.85 -9.32 -11.00
CA SER A 86 17.86 -9.35 -9.95
C SER A 86 19.06 -10.19 -10.41
N LYS A 87 20.23 -9.78 -9.97
CA LYS A 87 21.46 -10.57 -10.16
C LYS A 87 21.85 -11.19 -8.83
N PRO A 88 22.53 -12.34 -8.83
CA PRO A 88 23.14 -12.87 -7.63
C PRO A 88 24.05 -11.80 -6.99
N GLY A 89 23.91 -11.59 -5.68
CA GLY A 89 24.65 -10.58 -4.94
C GLY A 89 24.15 -9.14 -5.09
N ASP A 90 22.98 -8.91 -5.70
CA ASP A 90 22.36 -7.59 -5.68
C ASP A 90 22.10 -7.14 -4.24
N HIS A 91 22.67 -6.00 -3.89
CA HIS A 91 22.56 -5.46 -2.54
C HIS A 91 21.22 -4.79 -2.28
N PHE A 92 20.74 -4.95 -1.07
CA PHE A 92 19.57 -4.26 -0.57
C PHE A 92 19.97 -2.90 -0.01
N ASN A 93 19.84 -1.87 -0.82
CA ASN A 93 20.19 -0.49 -0.44
C ASN A 93 18.98 0.41 -0.18
N ASN A 94 17.77 -0.14 -0.25
CA ASN A 94 16.57 0.55 0.18
C ASN A 94 16.35 0.34 1.68
N LEU A 95 15.51 1.17 2.27
CA LEU A 95 15.05 1.00 3.62
C LEU A 95 16.19 1.01 4.68
N GLY A 96 17.30 1.71 4.42
CA GLY A 96 18.39 1.90 5.38
C GLY A 96 19.37 0.73 5.56
N TYR A 97 19.19 -0.38 4.85
CA TYR A 97 20.10 -1.52 4.90
C TYR A 97 21.06 -1.50 3.71
N LYS A 98 21.97 -0.55 3.70
CA LYS A 98 23.02 -0.46 2.69
C LYS A 98 23.98 -1.66 2.77
N ASP A 99 24.53 -2.03 1.63
CA ASP A 99 25.57 -3.07 1.52
C ASP A 99 25.16 -4.46 2.03
N ARG A 100 23.87 -4.77 1.96
CA ARG A 100 23.32 -6.08 2.30
C ARG A 100 22.61 -6.70 1.12
N ASP A 101 22.67 -8.01 1.06
CA ASP A 101 21.92 -8.76 0.05
C ASP A 101 20.42 -8.59 0.26
N GLN A 102 19.72 -8.37 -0.83
CA GLN A 102 18.27 -8.32 -0.77
C GLN A 102 17.72 -9.72 -0.47
N PRO A 103 16.81 -9.86 0.51
CA PRO A 103 16.16 -11.14 0.76
C PRO A 103 15.45 -11.66 -0.48
N TYR A 104 15.41 -12.97 -0.65
CA TYR A 104 14.78 -13.61 -1.83
C TYR A 104 13.31 -13.20 -1.98
N TYR A 105 12.59 -13.15 -0.87
CA TYR A 105 11.17 -12.76 -0.85
C TYR A 105 10.94 -11.26 -0.88
N GLY A 106 11.98 -10.49 -1.04
CA GLY A 106 11.89 -9.06 -1.26
C GLY A 106 12.52 -8.21 -0.17
N ALA A 107 12.59 -6.94 -0.46
CA ALA A 107 12.90 -5.92 0.51
C ALA A 107 11.92 -6.06 1.66
N SER A 108 12.33 -5.83 2.86
CA SER A 108 11.52 -5.96 4.06
C SER A 108 10.01 -5.81 3.84
N ILE A 109 9.29 -6.68 4.46
CA ILE A 109 7.84 -6.58 4.51
C ILE A 109 7.44 -5.26 5.15
N HIS A 110 6.56 -4.54 4.52
CA HIS A 110 6.12 -3.21 4.95
C HIS A 110 4.63 -3.01 4.67
N MET A 111 4.06 -2.03 5.33
CA MET A 111 2.81 -1.42 4.89
C MET A 111 3.14 -0.18 4.06
N ASP A 112 2.28 0.13 3.10
CA ASP A 112 2.33 1.45 2.48
C ASP A 112 1.96 2.48 3.55
N GLY A 113 2.97 3.12 4.08
CA GLY A 113 2.82 4.15 5.09
C GLY A 113 2.60 5.51 4.46
N SER A 114 2.01 5.61 3.35
CA SER A 114 1.70 6.89 2.80
C SER A 114 0.28 7.26 3.18
N ILE A 115 0.02 8.22 4.04
CA ILE A 115 0.02 9.50 3.50
C ILE A 115 -1.34 10.11 3.65
N THR A 116 -1.84 9.93 4.82
CA THR A 116 -2.86 10.86 5.26
C THR A 116 -2.14 11.93 6.05
N ILE A 117 -2.07 13.11 5.48
CA ILE A 117 -1.64 14.29 6.21
C ILE A 117 -2.91 14.99 6.61
N SER A 118 -3.08 15.21 7.90
CA SER A 118 -4.17 16.02 8.36
C SER A 118 -3.67 17.08 9.34
N ALA A 119 -4.23 18.25 9.25
CA ALA A 119 -3.93 19.34 10.14
C ALA A 119 -5.22 20.06 10.54
N PRO A 120 -5.29 20.61 11.74
CA PRO A 120 -6.41 21.47 12.15
C PRO A 120 -6.68 22.59 11.13
N GLN A 121 -7.92 23.00 11.00
CA GLN A 121 -8.34 24.05 10.04
C GLN A 121 -7.57 25.35 10.18
N GLU A 122 -7.20 25.73 11.40
CA GLU A 122 -6.40 26.91 11.66
C GLU A 122 -5.01 26.86 11.05
N ILE A 123 -4.47 25.66 10.84
CA ILE A 123 -3.18 25.44 10.19
C ILE A 123 -3.37 25.36 8.67
N GLN A 124 -4.52 24.88 8.21
CA GLN A 124 -4.81 24.71 6.79
C GLN A 124 -5.19 25.99 6.06
N ARG A 125 -5.00 27.14 6.67
CA ARG A 125 -5.25 28.44 6.03
C ARG A 125 -4.21 28.75 4.97
N GLY A 126 -4.66 29.01 3.77
CA GLY A 126 -3.82 29.30 2.62
C GLY A 126 -3.89 28.23 1.54
N THR A 127 -3.06 28.37 0.54
CA THR A 127 -2.89 27.33 -0.46
C THR A 127 -2.14 26.12 0.13
N PRO A 128 -2.31 24.93 -0.42
CA PRO A 128 -1.55 23.75 0.02
C PRO A 128 -0.04 23.99 0.08
N ASP A 129 0.51 24.69 -0.89
CA ASP A 129 1.95 25.02 -0.93
C ASP A 129 2.38 25.93 0.23
N GLU A 130 1.55 26.92 0.58
CA GLU A 130 1.80 27.80 1.72
C GLU A 130 1.73 27.06 3.05
N VAL A 131 0.73 26.19 3.22
CA VAL A 131 0.60 25.35 4.41
C VAL A 131 1.81 24.43 4.55
N TYR A 132 2.24 23.82 3.46
CA TYR A 132 3.45 23.00 3.44
C TYR A 132 4.70 23.78 3.83
N ALA A 133 4.88 24.95 3.23
CA ALA A 133 6.06 25.77 3.49
C ALA A 133 6.14 26.26 4.95
N ASN A 134 4.99 26.46 5.58
CA ASN A 134 4.91 27.09 6.90
C ASN A 134 4.86 26.10 8.07
N HIS A 135 4.34 24.89 7.84
CA HIS A 135 3.97 23.99 8.94
C HIS A 135 4.61 22.59 8.88
N PHE A 136 5.21 22.23 7.76
CA PHE A 136 5.87 20.92 7.68
C PHE A 136 7.34 21.01 8.03
N ALA A 137 7.83 19.97 8.69
CA ALA A 137 9.23 19.84 9.04
C ALA A 137 10.10 20.17 7.82
N SER A 138 10.94 21.17 7.96
CA SER A 138 11.78 21.65 6.90
C SER A 138 12.81 20.61 6.51
N GLY A 139 12.77 20.24 5.28
CA GLY A 139 13.81 19.48 4.61
C GLY A 139 14.17 20.18 3.31
N PRO A 140 15.16 19.71 2.59
CA PRO A 140 15.39 20.20 1.24
C PRO A 140 14.08 20.11 0.45
N LYS A 141 13.77 21.19 -0.29
CA LYS A 141 12.58 21.21 -1.14
C LYS A 141 12.51 19.95 -1.99
N GLY A 142 11.40 19.26 -1.92
CA GLY A 142 11.20 18.00 -2.67
C GLY A 142 11.41 16.73 -1.86
N ASN A 143 11.99 16.76 -0.66
CA ASN A 143 12.09 15.59 0.19
C ASN A 143 11.38 15.70 1.54
N LEU A 144 10.56 16.74 1.70
CA LEU A 144 9.52 16.82 2.71
C LEU A 144 10.00 16.42 4.13
N GLY A 145 11.10 17.03 4.54
CA GLY A 145 11.67 16.78 5.87
C GLY A 145 12.65 15.63 5.96
N ARG A 146 13.17 15.14 4.83
CA ARG A 146 14.13 14.02 4.80
C ARG A 146 15.42 14.36 4.13
N SER A 147 16.47 13.66 4.55
CA SER A 147 17.74 13.72 3.84
C SER A 147 17.64 12.99 2.49
N PRO A 148 18.38 13.45 1.47
CA PRO A 148 18.43 12.78 0.17
C PRO A 148 18.84 11.30 0.25
N GLU A 149 19.61 10.91 1.25
CA GLU A 149 20.08 9.55 1.44
C GLU A 149 18.97 8.58 1.87
N VAL A 150 17.88 9.13 2.39
CA VAL A 150 16.72 8.36 2.86
C VAL A 150 15.57 8.42 1.87
N MET A 151 15.80 8.95 0.68
CA MET A 151 14.80 9.06 -0.37
C MET A 151 14.45 7.68 -0.93
N GLY A 152 13.44 7.07 -0.35
CA GLY A 152 12.68 5.99 -0.96
C GLY A 152 11.43 6.54 -1.64
N HIS A 153 10.75 5.69 -2.35
CA HIS A 153 9.35 5.90 -2.72
C HIS A 153 8.55 6.22 -1.47
N ASN A 154 7.42 6.84 -1.58
CA ASN A 154 6.50 7.01 -0.46
C ASN A 154 7.03 7.90 0.68
N MET A 155 7.57 9.04 0.33
CA MET A 155 7.95 10.03 1.34
C MET A 155 6.71 10.75 1.86
N VAL A 156 6.53 10.74 3.17
CA VAL A 156 5.45 11.46 3.84
C VAL A 156 5.99 12.78 4.35
N PRO A 157 5.36 13.90 4.02
CA PRO A 157 5.60 15.12 4.75
C PRO A 157 5.21 14.91 6.21
N MET A 158 6.04 15.40 7.10
CA MET A 158 5.76 15.34 8.53
C MET A 158 5.75 16.74 9.09
N PHE A 159 4.79 17.01 9.94
CA PHE A 159 4.85 18.19 10.79
C PHE A 159 6.07 18.12 11.72
N GLU A 160 6.51 19.29 12.21
CA GLU A 160 7.53 19.33 13.27
C GLU A 160 7.07 18.53 14.49
N ASP A 161 5.78 18.62 14.82
CA ASP A 161 5.13 17.70 15.74
C ASP A 161 4.65 16.44 14.98
N PRO A 162 5.31 15.28 15.18
CA PRO A 162 4.91 14.05 14.52
C PRO A 162 3.48 13.60 14.83
N ALA A 163 2.92 13.99 15.96
CA ALA A 163 1.56 13.65 16.33
C ALA A 163 0.51 14.28 15.40
N MET A 164 0.89 15.31 14.67
CA MET A 164 0.05 15.94 13.64
C MET A 164 0.12 15.27 12.27
N THR A 165 0.91 14.22 12.14
CA THR A 165 1.06 13.50 10.88
C THR A 165 0.58 12.06 11.04
N LEU A 166 -0.51 11.72 10.38
CA LEU A 166 -0.96 10.35 10.27
C LEU A 166 -0.42 9.76 8.96
N SER A 167 0.51 8.85 9.06
CA SER A 167 1.16 8.23 7.90
C SER A 167 0.50 6.92 7.43
N LEU A 168 -0.68 6.61 7.91
CA LEU A 168 -1.40 5.38 7.64
C LEU A 168 -2.84 5.66 7.21
N GLY A 169 -3.42 4.72 6.49
CA GLY A 169 -4.85 4.73 6.26
C GLY A 169 -5.35 5.62 5.12
N SER A 170 -4.52 5.90 4.14
CA SER A 170 -4.92 6.77 3.02
C SER A 170 -5.86 6.12 2.01
N PHE A 171 -5.95 4.81 1.97
CA PHE A 171 -6.79 4.06 1.03
C PHE A 171 -7.34 2.78 1.68
N THR A 172 -8.36 2.17 1.05
CA THR A 172 -9.05 0.99 1.56
C THR A 172 -8.46 -0.30 1.02
N ALA A 173 -8.16 -0.31 -0.26
CA ALA A 173 -7.70 -1.49 -0.98
C ALA A 173 -6.62 -1.18 -2.00
N PHE A 174 -5.75 -2.17 -2.24
CA PHE A 174 -4.96 -2.24 -3.47
C PHE A 174 -5.65 -3.12 -4.49
N ALA A 175 -5.53 -2.75 -5.76
CA ALA A 175 -5.69 -3.70 -6.86
C ALA A 175 -4.42 -3.64 -7.70
N PHE A 176 -3.80 -4.78 -7.96
CA PHE A 176 -2.67 -4.83 -8.88
C PHE A 176 -2.91 -5.83 -10.00
N VAL A 177 -2.67 -5.37 -11.23
CA VAL A 177 -2.88 -6.10 -12.47
C VAL A 177 -1.55 -6.61 -12.98
N CYS A 178 -1.49 -7.89 -13.27
CA CYS A 178 -0.33 -8.56 -13.83
C CYS A 178 -0.29 -8.37 -15.35
N LEU A 179 0.83 -7.85 -15.89
CA LEU A 179 0.99 -7.65 -17.33
C LEU A 179 1.93 -8.65 -18.01
N ASN A 180 2.68 -9.46 -17.24
CA ASN A 180 3.58 -10.47 -17.81
C ASN A 180 3.64 -11.71 -16.94
N ASP A 181 4.15 -12.81 -17.47
CA ASP A 181 4.17 -14.11 -16.78
C ASP A 181 4.92 -14.05 -15.44
N GLN A 182 4.21 -14.36 -14.37
CA GLN A 182 4.68 -14.45 -13.00
C GLN A 182 4.19 -15.77 -12.35
N THR A 183 4.01 -16.82 -13.14
CA THR A 183 3.47 -18.12 -12.68
C THR A 183 4.48 -18.97 -11.93
N LYS A 184 5.77 -18.61 -11.99
CA LYS A 184 6.84 -19.33 -11.30
C LYS A 184 7.42 -18.47 -10.18
N PRO A 185 7.73 -19.03 -9.01
CA PRO A 185 8.38 -18.29 -7.94
C PRO A 185 9.69 -17.64 -8.41
N GLY A 186 10.02 -16.48 -7.86
CA GLY A 186 11.25 -15.75 -8.17
C GLY A 186 11.18 -14.92 -9.46
N CYS A 187 9.98 -14.63 -9.97
CA CYS A 187 9.80 -13.72 -11.12
C CYS A 187 9.49 -12.27 -10.69
N GLY A 188 9.84 -11.91 -9.47
CA GLY A 188 9.64 -10.54 -8.96
C GLY A 188 8.22 -10.26 -8.49
N GLN A 189 7.46 -11.30 -8.15
CA GLN A 189 6.09 -11.19 -7.69
C GLN A 189 5.94 -10.19 -6.56
N THR A 190 4.76 -9.60 -6.46
CA THR A 190 4.29 -9.03 -5.20
C THR A 190 4.11 -10.17 -4.22
N SER A 191 4.64 -10.01 -3.02
CA SER A 191 4.52 -10.98 -1.93
C SER A 191 3.70 -10.37 -0.81
N LEU A 192 2.80 -11.14 -0.25
CA LEU A 192 1.85 -10.72 0.78
C LEU A 192 2.01 -11.60 2.02
N LEU A 193 1.90 -11.03 3.21
CA LEU A 193 1.76 -11.81 4.45
C LEU A 193 0.32 -12.26 4.61
N THR A 194 0.03 -13.48 4.17
CA THR A 194 -1.31 -14.07 4.21
C THR A 194 -1.87 -14.09 5.62
N GLY A 195 -3.05 -13.48 5.82
CA GLY A 195 -3.73 -13.41 7.11
C GLY A 195 -3.20 -12.34 8.08
N ALA A 196 -2.12 -11.65 7.76
CA ALA A 196 -1.51 -10.66 8.67
C ALA A 196 -2.39 -9.43 8.92
N HIS A 197 -3.37 -9.16 8.08
CA HIS A 197 -4.32 -8.06 8.26
C HIS A 197 -5.06 -8.14 9.60
N HIS A 198 -5.43 -9.34 10.05
CA HIS A 198 -6.06 -9.53 11.36
C HIS A 198 -5.11 -9.16 12.51
N SER A 199 -3.84 -9.53 12.40
CA SER A 199 -2.84 -9.17 13.42
C SER A 199 -2.54 -7.68 13.41
N MET A 200 -2.51 -7.06 12.24
CA MET A 200 -2.32 -5.62 12.09
C MET A 200 -3.50 -4.83 12.68
N GLU A 201 -4.74 -5.24 12.38
CA GLU A 201 -5.93 -4.60 12.95
C GLU A 201 -5.93 -4.67 14.49
N LYS A 202 -5.68 -5.87 15.05
CA LYS A 202 -5.56 -6.06 16.50
C LYS A 202 -4.46 -5.20 17.10
N PHE A 203 -3.35 -5.05 16.40
CA PHE A 203 -2.25 -4.20 16.84
C PHE A 203 -2.66 -2.72 16.88
N PHE A 204 -3.36 -2.23 15.85
CA PHE A 204 -3.87 -0.86 15.84
C PHE A 204 -4.93 -0.63 16.94
N GLN A 205 -5.83 -1.58 17.16
CA GLN A 205 -6.79 -1.53 18.27
C GLN A 205 -6.08 -1.43 19.61
N TRP A 206 -5.01 -2.20 19.81
CA TRP A 206 -4.19 -2.12 21.00
C TRP A 206 -3.48 -0.76 21.14
N GLN A 207 -2.84 -0.25 20.09
CA GLN A 207 -2.22 1.08 20.12
C GLN A 207 -3.25 2.15 20.52
N ARG A 208 -4.44 2.10 19.91
CA ARG A 208 -5.52 3.02 20.20
C ARG A 208 -5.95 2.95 21.68
N SER A 209 -6.02 1.77 22.25
CA SER A 209 -6.40 1.59 23.66
C SER A 209 -5.36 2.10 24.64
N VAL A 210 -4.09 2.17 24.26
CA VAL A 210 -2.99 2.62 25.13
C VAL A 210 -2.88 4.14 25.19
N ASN A 211 -2.80 4.80 24.04
CA ASN A 211 -2.63 6.25 23.99
C ASN A 211 -3.17 6.91 22.72
N ASP A 212 -4.00 6.21 21.97
CA ASP A 212 -4.65 6.68 20.74
C ASP A 212 -3.68 7.12 19.62
N CYS A 213 -2.42 6.72 19.68
CA CYS A 213 -1.43 6.99 18.66
C CYS A 213 -1.15 5.73 17.83
N LEU A 214 -1.50 5.75 16.55
CA LEU A 214 -1.43 4.62 15.64
C LEU A 214 -0.18 4.69 14.75
N GLY A 215 0.31 3.51 14.37
CA GLY A 215 1.43 3.39 13.45
C GLY A 215 2.79 3.56 14.11
N PRO A 216 3.83 3.95 13.35
CA PRO A 216 5.20 4.06 13.86
C PRO A 216 5.41 5.13 14.93
N GLU A 217 4.43 6.00 15.14
CA GLU A 217 4.45 7.00 16.19
C GLU A 217 3.86 6.47 17.51
N GLY A 218 3.15 5.36 17.43
CA GLY A 218 2.46 4.73 18.56
C GLY A 218 3.31 3.71 19.32
N PRO A 219 2.78 3.23 20.45
CA PRO A 219 3.46 2.25 21.28
C PRO A 219 3.69 0.93 20.54
N GLY A 220 4.73 0.21 20.92
CA GLY A 220 5.05 -1.13 20.37
C GLY A 220 5.56 -1.15 18.92
N TRP A 221 5.64 0.01 18.28
CA TRP A 221 6.20 0.16 16.94
C TRP A 221 7.34 1.18 17.00
N PRO A 222 8.54 0.75 17.34
CA PRO A 222 9.63 1.68 17.54
C PRO A 222 9.90 2.46 16.25
N ARG A 223 9.89 3.77 16.37
CA ARG A 223 10.35 4.65 15.32
C ARG A 223 11.82 4.33 15.06
N LEU A 224 12.10 3.84 13.88
CA LEU A 224 13.48 3.65 13.48
C LEU A 224 14.16 5.00 13.30
N ASP A 225 15.48 4.99 13.48
CA ASP A 225 16.31 6.17 13.33
C ASP A 225 16.05 6.88 12.00
N TYR A 226 16.39 8.15 11.93
CA TYR A 226 16.17 9.03 10.79
C TYR A 226 16.68 8.45 9.46
N ASN A 227 17.69 7.61 9.53
CA ASN A 227 18.30 6.96 8.37
C ASN A 227 17.62 5.66 7.95
N VAL A 228 16.52 5.30 8.54
CA VAL A 228 15.78 4.08 8.26
C VAL A 228 14.33 4.37 7.89
N PRO A 229 13.72 3.47 7.17
CA PRO A 229 12.53 3.74 6.34
C PRO A 229 11.26 4.04 7.06
N ASN A 230 11.12 3.84 8.34
CA ASN A 230 9.89 4.15 9.07
C ASN A 230 9.41 5.58 8.85
N ARG A 231 10.34 6.48 8.56
CA ARG A 231 10.02 7.85 8.17
C ARG A 231 9.71 8.02 6.71
N CYS A 232 9.73 6.95 5.94
CA CYS A 232 9.68 7.03 4.50
C CYS A 232 8.34 6.68 3.90
N GLY A 233 7.31 6.54 4.69
CA GLY A 233 6.04 6.10 4.15
C GLY A 233 6.03 4.61 3.79
N MET A 234 7.16 3.94 3.81
CA MET A 234 7.26 2.49 3.86
C MET A 234 7.63 2.13 5.27
N VAL A 235 6.73 1.59 6.03
CA VAL A 235 6.96 1.28 7.43
C VAL A 235 7.07 -0.22 7.60
N TYR A 236 8.12 -0.65 8.28
CA TYR A 236 8.21 -2.02 8.72
C TYR A 236 7.03 -2.35 9.62
N ILE A 237 6.59 -3.59 9.53
CA ILE A 237 5.53 -4.06 10.43
C ILE A 237 6.05 -4.10 11.87
N PRO A 238 5.15 -4.00 12.85
CA PRO A 238 5.52 -4.09 14.25
C PRO A 238 6.28 -5.39 14.55
N PRO A 239 7.32 -5.36 15.38
CA PRO A 239 8.10 -6.57 15.71
C PRO A 239 7.25 -7.75 16.16
N THR A 240 6.26 -7.50 17.00
CA THR A 240 5.35 -8.55 17.50
C THR A 240 4.50 -9.19 16.40
N VAL A 241 4.11 -8.42 15.38
CA VAL A 241 3.43 -8.98 14.21
C VAL A 241 4.42 -9.73 13.34
N GLN A 242 5.61 -9.17 13.10
CA GLN A 242 6.64 -9.80 12.29
C GLN A 242 7.02 -11.19 12.83
N GLU A 243 7.23 -11.31 14.13
CA GLU A 243 7.61 -12.56 14.79
C GLU A 243 6.61 -13.68 14.55
N SER A 244 5.32 -13.36 14.47
CA SER A 244 4.25 -14.33 14.23
C SER A 244 4.29 -14.95 12.83
N PHE A 245 5.02 -14.34 11.91
CA PHE A 245 5.16 -14.78 10.50
C PHE A 245 6.59 -15.22 10.16
N CYS A 246 7.39 -15.52 11.18
CA CYS A 246 8.74 -16.07 11.02
C CYS A 246 8.75 -17.55 11.37
N ASP A 247 9.53 -18.30 10.60
CA ASP A 247 9.80 -19.72 10.84
C ASP A 247 11.29 -20.05 10.63
N GLU A 248 11.64 -21.34 10.64
CA GLU A 248 13.01 -21.82 10.42
C GLU A 248 13.53 -21.52 9.01
N THR A 249 12.64 -21.31 8.05
CA THR A 249 12.97 -21.00 6.66
C THR A 249 13.10 -19.50 6.39
N SER A 250 12.77 -18.67 7.38
CA SER A 250 12.85 -17.21 7.27
C SER A 250 14.29 -16.74 7.16
N GLU A 251 14.54 -15.83 6.22
CA GLU A 251 15.84 -15.20 6.04
C GLU A 251 16.16 -14.27 7.20
N SER A 252 17.44 -14.09 7.46
CA SER A 252 17.90 -13.20 8.55
C SER A 252 17.90 -11.74 8.11
N THR A 253 17.45 -10.86 8.98
CA THR A 253 17.63 -9.43 8.83
C THR A 253 19.10 -9.05 9.02
N PRO A 254 19.55 -7.87 8.56
CA PRO A 254 20.92 -7.40 8.77
C PRO A 254 21.33 -7.26 10.24
N ASP A 255 20.39 -7.06 11.14
CA ASP A 255 20.60 -6.96 12.60
C ASP A 255 20.42 -8.30 13.33
N GLY A 256 20.31 -9.41 12.58
CA GLY A 256 20.27 -10.76 13.12
C GLY A 256 18.87 -11.26 13.52
N ARG A 257 17.81 -10.48 13.31
CA ARG A 257 16.44 -10.96 13.43
C ARG A 257 16.06 -11.74 12.18
N LYS A 258 14.86 -12.29 12.16
CA LYS A 258 14.31 -12.96 10.97
C LYS A 258 13.37 -12.02 10.21
N TRP A 259 13.42 -12.13 8.88
CA TRP A 259 12.38 -11.56 8.03
C TRP A 259 11.10 -12.39 8.13
N ALA A 260 9.96 -11.73 8.24
CA ALA A 260 8.69 -12.41 8.00
C ALA A 260 8.67 -13.00 6.59
N ARG A 261 8.10 -14.17 6.43
CA ARG A 261 8.08 -14.89 5.16
C ARG A 261 6.73 -14.70 4.45
N PRO A 262 6.68 -13.90 3.39
CA PRO A 262 5.46 -13.69 2.62
C PRO A 262 5.25 -14.76 1.56
N ASP A 263 4.00 -14.90 1.13
CA ASP A 263 3.61 -15.71 -0.02
C ASP A 263 3.77 -14.91 -1.31
N GLN A 264 4.45 -15.49 -2.29
CA GLN A 264 4.58 -14.91 -3.63
C GLN A 264 3.28 -15.11 -4.41
N ILE A 265 2.68 -14.05 -4.90
CA ILE A 265 1.41 -14.11 -5.61
C ILE A 265 1.64 -14.46 -7.07
N LEU A 266 1.36 -15.72 -7.41
CA LEU A 266 1.57 -16.25 -8.77
C LEU A 266 0.41 -15.85 -9.68
N MET A 267 0.73 -15.18 -10.79
CA MET A 267 -0.25 -14.63 -11.72
C MET A 267 0.18 -14.79 -13.17
N GLU A 268 -0.83 -14.91 -14.04
CA GLU A 268 -0.69 -14.80 -15.49
C GLU A 268 -1.05 -13.38 -15.96
N PRO A 269 -0.63 -12.97 -17.18
CA PRO A 269 -1.08 -11.71 -17.74
C PRO A 269 -2.61 -11.62 -17.76
N GLY A 270 -3.16 -10.49 -17.31
CA GLY A 270 -4.61 -10.27 -17.17
C GLY A 270 -5.21 -10.74 -15.85
N ASP A 271 -4.46 -11.44 -15.01
CA ASP A 271 -4.87 -11.67 -13.63
C ASP A 271 -4.76 -10.38 -12.82
N ALA A 272 -5.60 -10.25 -11.81
CA ALA A 272 -5.54 -9.17 -10.85
C ALA A 272 -5.60 -9.70 -9.42
N CYS A 273 -4.90 -9.03 -8.51
CA CYS A 273 -5.04 -9.30 -7.08
C CYS A 273 -5.68 -8.09 -6.41
N ILE A 274 -6.75 -8.33 -5.67
CA ILE A 274 -7.35 -7.36 -4.76
C ILE A 274 -6.89 -7.70 -3.36
N THR A 275 -6.41 -6.72 -2.61
CA THR A 275 -5.93 -6.91 -1.24
C THR A 275 -6.36 -5.75 -0.33
N LEU A 276 -6.56 -6.05 0.93
CA LEU A 276 -6.81 -5.03 1.95
C LEU A 276 -5.58 -4.16 2.16
N TYR A 277 -5.79 -2.91 2.54
CA TYR A 277 -4.72 -2.01 2.97
C TYR A 277 -3.85 -2.60 4.08
N HIS A 278 -4.46 -3.32 5.03
CA HIS A 278 -3.80 -3.90 6.21
C HIS A 278 -2.86 -5.06 5.93
N ILE A 279 -2.76 -5.51 4.68
CA ILE A 279 -1.83 -6.58 4.31
C ILE A 279 -0.42 -6.03 4.14
N PRO A 280 0.53 -6.42 4.99
CA PRO A 280 1.93 -6.16 4.75
C PRO A 280 2.41 -6.88 3.49
N HIS A 281 3.23 -6.19 2.71
CA HIS A 281 3.65 -6.67 1.42
C HIS A 281 5.10 -6.30 1.08
N SER A 282 5.62 -6.90 0.02
CA SER A 282 6.93 -6.62 -0.54
C SER A 282 7.00 -7.04 -2.01
N GLY A 283 8.08 -6.71 -2.68
CA GLY A 283 8.39 -7.26 -3.99
C GLY A 283 9.47 -8.35 -3.86
N SER A 284 9.23 -9.54 -4.39
CA SER A 284 10.23 -10.60 -4.44
C SER A 284 11.36 -10.27 -5.41
N ARG A 285 12.51 -10.92 -5.24
CA ARG A 285 13.60 -10.86 -6.22
C ARG A 285 13.15 -11.47 -7.55
N ASN A 286 13.56 -10.83 -8.64
CA ASN A 286 13.27 -11.31 -9.99
C ASN A 286 14.48 -12.05 -10.56
N GLU A 287 14.77 -13.24 -10.02
CA GLU A 287 15.92 -14.07 -10.45
C GLU A 287 15.55 -15.00 -11.59
N ASN A 288 14.34 -15.55 -11.57
CA ASN A 288 13.88 -16.58 -12.50
C ASN A 288 13.06 -16.01 -13.68
N GLY A 289 12.65 -14.76 -13.62
CA GLY A 289 11.87 -14.14 -14.68
C GLY A 289 12.67 -14.03 -15.99
N SER A 290 11.99 -14.22 -17.11
CA SER A 290 12.57 -13.99 -18.44
C SER A 290 12.83 -12.51 -18.73
N GLU A 291 12.04 -11.64 -18.12
CA GLU A 291 12.06 -10.19 -18.28
C GLU A 291 11.79 -9.44 -16.95
N SER A 292 11.75 -8.12 -17.00
CA SER A 292 11.32 -7.31 -15.87
C SER A 292 9.85 -7.59 -15.54
N ARG A 293 9.53 -7.78 -14.26
CA ARG A 293 8.14 -7.88 -13.79
C ARG A 293 7.42 -6.55 -14.03
N LYS A 294 6.19 -6.62 -14.51
CA LYS A 294 5.33 -5.47 -14.78
C LYS A 294 3.96 -5.67 -14.11
N ASN A 295 3.71 -4.90 -13.06
CA ASN A 295 2.40 -4.81 -12.41
C ASN A 295 1.93 -3.35 -12.41
N ILE A 296 0.64 -3.15 -12.63
CA ILE A 296 0.02 -1.85 -12.48
C ILE A 296 -0.76 -1.84 -11.18
N ILE A 297 -0.50 -0.87 -10.34
CA ILE A 297 -0.98 -0.83 -8.95
C ILE A 297 -1.93 0.35 -8.81
N PHE A 298 -3.13 0.06 -8.33
CA PHE A 298 -4.18 1.03 -8.03
C PHE A 298 -4.42 1.07 -6.53
N ARG A 299 -4.46 2.26 -5.97
CA ARG A 299 -4.91 2.49 -4.59
C ARG A 299 -6.33 3.00 -4.63
N ILE A 300 -7.22 2.32 -3.95
CA ILE A 300 -8.66 2.51 -4.07
C ILE A 300 -9.20 2.87 -2.70
N ARG A 301 -10.06 3.90 -2.67
CA ARG A 301 -10.66 4.39 -1.46
C ARG A 301 -12.17 4.26 -1.52
N ASN A 302 -12.75 3.65 -0.48
CA ASN A 302 -14.19 3.64 -0.29
C ASN A 302 -14.70 5.08 -0.02
N LYS A 303 -15.84 5.44 -0.63
CA LYS A 303 -16.47 6.76 -0.44
C LYS A 303 -16.94 7.03 0.99
N LYS A 304 -17.01 6.03 1.85
CA LYS A 304 -17.22 6.22 3.28
C LYS A 304 -16.08 6.97 3.95
N ARG A 305 -14.87 6.88 3.39
CA ARG A 305 -13.81 7.81 3.75
C ARG A 305 -14.15 9.17 3.19
N GLN A 306 -13.88 10.19 3.98
CA GLN A 306 -14.12 11.55 3.57
C GLN A 306 -13.44 11.83 2.23
N PRO A 307 -14.11 12.54 1.30
CA PRO A 307 -13.42 13.03 0.12
C PRO A 307 -12.26 13.92 0.56
N ASN A 308 -11.09 13.56 0.14
CA ASN A 308 -9.91 14.35 0.45
C ASN A 308 -9.65 15.27 -0.71
N ILE A 309 -9.29 16.48 -0.39
CA ILE A 309 -8.67 17.34 -1.37
C ILE A 309 -7.31 16.72 -1.66
N GLN A 310 -7.15 16.18 -2.84
CA GLN A 310 -5.83 15.82 -3.33
C GLN A 310 -5.01 17.11 -3.39
N VAL A 311 -3.98 17.17 -2.61
CA VAL A 311 -3.03 18.25 -2.69
C VAL A 311 -2.17 18.03 -3.92
N ASN A 312 -2.72 18.33 -5.08
CA ASN A 312 -2.01 18.29 -6.34
C ASN A 312 -0.86 19.30 -6.41
N GLY A 313 -0.78 20.23 -5.45
CA GLY A 313 0.19 21.30 -5.46
C GLY A 313 1.48 21.03 -4.69
N VAL A 314 1.60 19.93 -3.98
CA VAL A 314 2.78 19.69 -3.15
C VAL A 314 3.99 19.33 -3.96
N SER A 315 3.86 18.97 -5.17
CA SER A 315 4.87 18.96 -6.22
C SER A 315 4.37 18.55 -7.57
N ASP A 316 5.07 19.01 -8.55
CA ASP A 316 5.08 18.51 -9.92
C ASP A 316 5.68 17.11 -10.05
N HIS A 317 5.97 16.40 -8.95
CA HIS A 317 6.53 15.06 -9.04
C HIS A 317 5.44 14.08 -9.41
N PRO A 318 5.64 13.27 -10.46
CA PRO A 318 4.64 12.34 -10.99
C PRO A 318 4.07 11.38 -9.94
N ASP A 319 4.84 10.99 -8.97
CA ASP A 319 4.42 10.03 -7.93
C ASP A 319 3.59 10.66 -6.79
N ARG A 320 3.42 11.97 -6.78
CA ARG A 320 2.78 12.65 -5.65
C ARG A 320 1.27 12.61 -5.66
N GLY A 321 0.64 12.54 -6.82
CA GLY A 321 -0.80 12.27 -6.93
C GLY A 321 -1.20 10.91 -6.37
N GLN A 322 -0.21 10.05 -6.14
CA GLN A 322 -0.40 8.71 -5.60
C GLN A 322 -0.06 8.60 -4.10
N MET A 323 0.62 9.59 -3.56
CA MET A 323 1.30 9.44 -2.28
C MET A 323 0.77 10.33 -1.16
N GLY A 324 -0.10 11.25 -1.44
CA GLY A 324 -0.52 12.15 -0.40
C GLY A 324 -1.92 12.63 -0.58
N GLU A 325 -2.62 12.58 0.48
CA GLU A 325 -3.89 13.19 0.58
C GLU A 325 -3.89 14.11 1.76
N TRP A 326 -4.23 15.33 1.45
CA TRP A 326 -4.53 16.30 2.43
C TRP A 326 -5.96 16.09 2.91
N LEU A 327 -6.12 15.86 4.18
CA LEU A 327 -7.43 15.76 4.80
C LEU A 327 -7.75 17.07 5.46
N GLU A 328 -8.87 17.64 5.09
CA GLU A 328 -9.41 18.83 5.76
C GLU A 328 -10.36 18.41 6.88
N PHE A 329 -10.25 19.11 7.99
CA PHE A 329 -11.24 19.04 9.05
C PHE A 329 -12.49 19.81 8.61
N GLU A 330 -13.60 19.11 8.56
CA GLU A 330 -14.92 19.71 8.38
C GLU A 330 -15.70 19.62 9.69
N ASP A 331 -16.64 20.49 9.93
CA ASP A 331 -17.48 20.49 11.13
C ASP A 331 -18.17 19.12 11.30
N GLY A 332 -17.91 18.48 12.42
CA GLY A 332 -18.44 17.16 12.74
C GLY A 332 -17.73 15.98 12.05
N ASN A 333 -16.60 16.20 11.39
CA ASN A 333 -15.90 15.18 10.63
C ASN A 333 -14.37 15.30 10.80
N ASP A 334 -13.85 14.64 11.82
CA ASP A 334 -12.43 14.56 12.07
C ASP A 334 -11.78 13.49 11.17
N PRO A 335 -10.94 13.87 10.20
CA PRO A 335 -10.31 12.92 9.30
C PRO A 335 -9.32 11.98 10.00
N TRP A 336 -8.73 12.38 11.11
CA TRP A 336 -7.88 11.50 11.90
C TRP A 336 -8.67 10.39 12.56
N GLU A 337 -9.76 10.76 13.22
CA GLU A 337 -10.65 9.77 13.84
C GLU A 337 -11.18 8.78 12.81
N ARG A 338 -11.54 9.25 11.63
CA ARG A 338 -11.99 8.40 10.54
C ARG A 338 -10.88 7.44 10.08
N SER A 339 -9.66 7.92 9.88
CA SER A 339 -8.53 7.07 9.49
C SER A 339 -8.16 6.08 10.60
N LYS A 340 -8.16 6.50 11.86
CA LYS A 340 -7.95 5.59 13.00
C LYS A 340 -9.04 4.53 13.09
N ASN A 341 -10.29 4.91 12.86
CA ASN A 341 -11.40 3.96 12.83
C ASN A 341 -11.22 2.93 11.71
N ALA A 342 -10.83 3.35 10.53
CA ALA A 342 -10.55 2.43 9.42
C ALA A 342 -9.36 1.49 9.71
N MET A 343 -8.35 1.94 10.44
CA MET A 343 -7.25 1.06 10.85
C MET A 343 -7.67 0.04 11.90
N CYS A 344 -8.54 0.42 12.82
CA CYS A 344 -9.00 -0.43 13.92
C CYS A 344 -10.20 -1.31 13.57
N ASN A 345 -10.93 -1.01 12.49
CA ASN A 345 -12.13 -1.69 12.05
C ASN A 345 -12.15 -1.75 10.51
N MET A 346 -11.17 -2.45 9.95
CA MET A 346 -10.93 -2.44 8.50
C MET A 346 -12.13 -2.88 7.67
N TRP A 347 -12.97 -3.78 8.22
CA TRP A 347 -14.13 -4.32 7.51
C TRP A 347 -15.30 -3.35 7.41
N ASP A 348 -15.31 -2.25 8.18
CA ASP A 348 -16.37 -1.22 8.08
C ASP A 348 -16.42 -0.53 6.71
N GLU A 349 -15.31 -0.62 5.97
CA GLU A 349 -15.21 -0.09 4.61
C GLU A 349 -15.47 -1.16 3.52
N TRP A 350 -15.90 -2.37 3.92
CA TRP A 350 -16.16 -3.50 3.02
C TRP A 350 -17.61 -3.97 3.14
N ASP A 351 -18.53 -3.21 2.55
CA ASP A 351 -19.98 -3.40 2.69
C ASP A 351 -20.45 -4.79 2.28
N GLY A 352 -19.92 -5.31 1.19
CA GLY A 352 -20.30 -6.63 0.68
C GLY A 352 -19.67 -7.81 1.42
N MET A 353 -18.86 -7.53 2.45
CA MET A 353 -18.21 -8.56 3.28
C MET A 353 -18.90 -8.77 4.62
N GLN A 354 -19.92 -7.97 4.95
CA GLN A 354 -20.48 -7.91 6.31
C GLN A 354 -21.06 -9.24 6.78
N ASP A 355 -21.70 -10.01 5.91
CA ASP A 355 -22.24 -11.34 6.26
C ASP A 355 -21.12 -12.30 6.69
N ILE A 356 -19.98 -12.28 6.00
CA ILE A 356 -18.80 -13.08 6.33
C ILE A 356 -18.22 -12.63 7.68
N VAL A 357 -18.04 -11.33 7.83
CA VAL A 357 -17.48 -10.75 9.06
C VAL A 357 -18.32 -11.12 10.28
N GLN A 358 -19.65 -11.00 10.18
CA GLN A 358 -20.56 -11.35 11.27
C GLN A 358 -20.53 -12.85 11.59
N ALA A 359 -20.45 -13.71 10.58
CA ALA A 359 -20.36 -15.15 10.77
C ALA A 359 -19.10 -15.53 11.58
N HIS A 360 -17.97 -14.86 11.33
CA HIS A 360 -16.72 -15.11 12.05
C HIS A 360 -16.65 -14.43 13.43
N GLN A 361 -17.31 -13.29 13.62
CA GLN A 361 -17.39 -12.64 14.93
C GLN A 361 -18.35 -13.35 15.88
N GLY A 362 -19.39 -14.00 15.37
CA GLY A 362 -20.36 -14.79 16.15
C GLY A 362 -19.83 -16.15 16.65
N ASN A 363 -18.67 -16.59 16.18
CA ASN A 363 -18.02 -17.84 16.54
C ASN A 363 -16.62 -17.60 17.12
N PRO A 364 -16.47 -17.23 18.40
CA PRO A 364 -15.16 -16.89 18.98
C PRO A 364 -14.24 -18.10 19.22
N SER A 365 -14.48 -19.24 18.58
CA SER A 365 -13.76 -20.50 18.78
C SER A 365 -13.08 -21.06 17.51
N SER A 366 -12.65 -20.20 16.59
CA SER A 366 -11.82 -20.62 15.47
C SER A 366 -10.45 -19.94 15.48
#